data_fe5c0e561e70f5813df3e96da9bb8783
#
_entry.id   fe5c0e561e70f5813df3e96da9bb8783
#
_cell.length_a   1.000
_cell.length_b   1.000
_cell.length_c   1.000
_cell.angle_alpha   90.00
_cell.angle_beta   90.00
_cell.angle_gamma   90.00
#
_symmetry.space_group_name_H-M   'P 1'
#
loop_
_entity.id
_entity.type
_entity.pdbx_description
1 polymer ?
#
loop_
_entity_poly.entity_id
_entity_poly.type
_entity_poly.pdbx_seq_one_letter_code
_entity_poly.pdbx_strand_id
1 'polypeptide(L)'
;MPVTEGVNSVVHAIRILEQFKNGAGLSAGEISKLTGIPRATVYRLLKTLSLQQIVRQGDDKKYRLTLRLMELGNAALAIPSLQQTVYPFLVSLSDITGETGHFSVLDGYHVGNIAKKESPHPFRMLSYIGWRGPLHATASGKMLLSYSNSDFIDSVLDQKLHQYTSHTITDPDRLRQEIENIRSSKYAIDDEELSEGLLCFSVPVFFEEKAIGSLSVSGPKQRLLQKTTDEFIEILNQKSEGITKKLMYGIK
;
A
#
# COMPACT_ATOMS: atom_id res chain seq x y z
N MET A 1 -13.96 -4.83 -11.00
CA MET A 1 -14.53 -5.32 -12.29
C MET A 1 -14.62 -6.84 -12.23
N PRO A 2 -15.72 -7.47 -12.65
CA PRO A 2 -15.69 -8.91 -12.90
C PRO A 2 -14.70 -9.14 -14.05
N VAL A 3 -13.68 -9.95 -13.84
CA VAL A 3 -12.71 -10.34 -14.88
C VAL A 3 -13.45 -11.28 -15.84
N THR A 4 -14.08 -10.71 -16.86
CA THR A 4 -14.86 -11.47 -17.86
C THR A 4 -14.02 -11.92 -19.07
N GLU A 5 -12.74 -11.49 -19.18
CA GLU A 5 -11.85 -11.81 -20.30
C GLU A 5 -10.44 -12.20 -19.83
N GLY A 6 -10.31 -13.17 -18.98
CA GLY A 6 -9.01 -13.65 -18.49
C GLY A 6 -8.85 -15.16 -18.63
N VAL A 7 -7.60 -15.63 -18.79
CA VAL A 7 -7.30 -17.07 -18.75
C VAL A 7 -7.52 -17.58 -17.32
N ASN A 8 -8.60 -18.34 -17.10
CA ASN A 8 -9.01 -18.80 -15.78
C ASN A 8 -7.90 -19.48 -14.96
N SER A 9 -6.98 -20.19 -15.61
CA SER A 9 -5.85 -20.82 -14.92
C SER A 9 -4.88 -19.80 -14.31
N VAL A 10 -4.67 -18.65 -14.97
CA VAL A 10 -3.83 -17.56 -14.45
C VAL A 10 -4.53 -16.90 -13.26
N VAL A 11 -5.81 -16.57 -13.41
CA VAL A 11 -6.63 -15.99 -12.32
C VAL A 11 -6.62 -16.89 -11.09
N HIS A 12 -6.83 -18.20 -11.28
CA HIS A 12 -6.80 -19.18 -10.19
C HIS A 12 -5.42 -19.30 -9.56
N ALA A 13 -4.34 -19.25 -10.35
CA ALA A 13 -2.98 -19.28 -9.83
C ALA A 13 -2.69 -18.08 -8.91
N ILE A 14 -3.07 -16.86 -9.32
CA ILE A 14 -2.94 -15.65 -8.49
C ILE A 14 -3.77 -15.79 -7.22
N ARG A 15 -5.04 -16.22 -7.30
CA ARG A 15 -5.88 -16.45 -6.12
C ARG A 15 -5.30 -17.47 -5.14
N ILE A 16 -4.60 -18.49 -5.63
CA ILE A 16 -3.87 -19.46 -4.80
C ILE A 16 -2.69 -18.78 -4.10
N LEU A 17 -1.88 -18.00 -4.84
CA LEU A 17 -0.73 -17.30 -4.27
C LEU A 17 -1.12 -16.30 -3.19
N GLU A 18 -2.25 -15.63 -3.33
CA GLU A 18 -2.79 -14.71 -2.34
C GLU A 18 -3.10 -15.34 -0.99
N GLN A 19 -3.34 -16.65 -0.92
CA GLN A 19 -3.62 -17.33 0.35
C GLN A 19 -2.39 -17.46 1.26
N PHE A 20 -1.18 -17.26 0.71
CA PHE A 20 0.07 -17.36 1.47
C PHE A 20 0.53 -16.03 2.13
N LYS A 21 -0.27 -14.96 2.07
CA LYS A 21 0.10 -13.62 2.58
C LYS A 21 0.55 -13.61 4.04
N ASN A 22 0.07 -14.54 4.86
CA ASN A 22 0.42 -14.66 6.27
C ASN A 22 1.68 -15.52 6.54
N GLY A 23 2.39 -15.95 5.49
CA GLY A 23 3.62 -16.75 5.61
C GLY A 23 3.40 -18.21 6.05
N ALA A 24 2.17 -18.60 6.38
CA ALA A 24 1.85 -19.97 6.80
C ALA A 24 1.90 -20.94 5.60
N GLY A 25 2.44 -22.14 5.84
CA GLY A 25 2.34 -23.22 4.87
C GLY A 25 0.90 -23.76 4.78
N LEU A 26 0.40 -23.98 3.57
CA LEU A 26 -0.95 -24.47 3.29
C LEU A 26 -0.93 -25.74 2.46
N SER A 27 -1.79 -26.70 2.78
CA SER A 27 -2.05 -27.89 1.96
C SER A 27 -2.98 -27.54 0.79
N ALA A 28 -2.97 -28.35 -0.26
CA ALA A 28 -3.88 -28.19 -1.39
C ALA A 28 -5.37 -28.26 -0.98
N GLY A 29 -5.69 -29.01 0.08
CA GLY A 29 -7.04 -29.09 0.63
C GLY A 29 -7.48 -27.80 1.33
N GLU A 30 -6.60 -27.18 2.12
CA GLU A 30 -6.87 -25.89 2.78
C GLU A 30 -7.04 -24.78 1.73
N ILE A 31 -6.17 -24.73 0.72
CA ILE A 31 -6.26 -23.76 -0.38
C ILE A 31 -7.59 -23.94 -1.14
N SER A 32 -7.99 -25.18 -1.43
CA SER A 32 -9.27 -25.44 -2.09
C SER A 32 -10.46 -24.91 -1.29
N LYS A 33 -10.46 -25.08 0.02
CA LYS A 33 -11.51 -24.55 0.91
C LYS A 33 -11.52 -23.02 0.93
N LEU A 34 -10.33 -22.38 1.02
CA LEU A 34 -10.21 -20.93 1.09
C LEU A 34 -10.60 -20.24 -0.22
N THR A 35 -10.27 -20.85 -1.36
CA THR A 35 -10.47 -20.24 -2.68
C THR A 35 -11.75 -20.65 -3.38
N GLY A 36 -12.39 -21.76 -2.94
CA GLY A 36 -13.50 -22.39 -3.66
C GLY A 36 -13.09 -23.09 -4.95
N ILE A 37 -11.78 -23.14 -5.29
CA ILE A 37 -11.28 -23.81 -6.49
C ILE A 37 -11.26 -25.33 -6.26
N PRO A 38 -11.74 -26.16 -7.22
CA PRO A 38 -11.73 -27.61 -7.07
C PRO A 38 -10.34 -28.15 -6.77
N ARG A 39 -10.22 -29.06 -5.81
CA ARG A 39 -8.95 -29.59 -5.29
C ARG A 39 -8.02 -30.13 -6.39
N ALA A 40 -8.58 -30.78 -7.41
CA ALA A 40 -7.80 -31.29 -8.54
C ALA A 40 -7.15 -30.14 -9.34
N THR A 41 -7.87 -29.04 -9.51
CA THR A 41 -7.34 -27.83 -10.17
C THR A 41 -6.27 -27.16 -9.33
N VAL A 42 -6.48 -27.02 -8.01
CA VAL A 42 -5.46 -26.50 -7.08
C VAL A 42 -4.19 -27.32 -7.17
N TYR A 43 -4.31 -28.67 -7.16
CA TYR A 43 -3.15 -29.55 -7.22
C TYR A 43 -2.35 -29.37 -8.54
N ARG A 44 -3.05 -29.28 -9.68
CA ARG A 44 -2.41 -29.04 -10.99
C ARG A 44 -1.69 -27.71 -11.03
N LEU A 45 -2.31 -26.65 -10.51
CA LEU A 45 -1.71 -25.31 -10.47
C LEU A 45 -0.51 -25.25 -9.52
N LEU A 46 -0.61 -25.84 -8.31
CA LEU A 46 0.52 -25.95 -7.40
C LEU A 46 1.69 -26.74 -7.97
N LYS A 47 1.42 -27.80 -8.73
CA LYS A 47 2.45 -28.56 -9.46
C LYS A 47 3.18 -27.66 -10.47
N THR A 48 2.43 -26.89 -11.27
CA THR A 48 3.01 -25.93 -12.23
C THR A 48 3.80 -24.85 -11.53
N LEU A 49 3.25 -24.23 -10.47
CA LEU A 49 3.93 -23.22 -9.68
C LEU A 49 5.21 -23.75 -9.02
N SER A 50 5.21 -25.04 -8.61
CA SER A 50 6.42 -25.69 -8.08
C SER A 50 7.49 -25.90 -9.14
N LEU A 51 7.11 -26.31 -10.36
CA LEU A 51 8.02 -26.41 -11.50
C LEU A 51 8.65 -25.07 -11.86
N GLN A 52 7.90 -23.96 -11.68
CA GLN A 52 8.39 -22.60 -11.90
C GLN A 52 9.10 -22.02 -10.66
N GLN A 53 9.29 -22.83 -9.62
CA GLN A 53 9.95 -22.42 -8.37
C GLN A 53 9.25 -21.27 -7.63
N ILE A 54 7.96 -21.04 -7.89
CA ILE A 54 7.15 -20.01 -7.21
C ILE A 54 6.72 -20.49 -5.83
N VAL A 55 6.36 -21.77 -5.72
CA VAL A 55 6.05 -22.44 -4.44
C VAL A 55 6.93 -23.67 -4.28
N ARG A 56 7.12 -24.11 -3.04
CA ARG A 56 7.74 -25.41 -2.73
C ARG A 56 6.86 -26.18 -1.77
N GLN A 57 6.82 -27.50 -1.88
CA GLN A 57 6.20 -28.38 -0.91
C GLN A 57 7.25 -28.82 0.13
N GLY A 58 6.93 -28.67 1.41
CA GLY A 58 7.75 -29.18 2.50
C GLY A 58 7.42 -30.65 2.84
N ASP A 59 8.19 -31.22 3.76
CA ASP A 59 7.99 -32.60 4.27
C ASP A 59 6.64 -32.78 4.97
N ASP A 60 6.08 -31.69 5.51
CA ASP A 60 4.74 -31.60 6.09
C ASP A 60 3.61 -31.58 5.03
N LYS A 61 3.95 -31.81 3.76
CA LYS A 61 3.04 -31.77 2.59
C LYS A 61 2.34 -30.42 2.39
N LYS A 62 2.77 -29.36 3.09
CA LYS A 62 2.30 -28.00 2.91
C LYS A 62 3.14 -27.26 1.90
N TYR A 63 2.50 -26.39 1.12
CA TYR A 63 3.17 -25.52 0.16
C TYR A 63 3.52 -24.18 0.83
N ARG A 64 4.61 -23.56 0.40
CA ARG A 64 5.09 -22.26 0.85
C ARG A 64 5.64 -21.49 -0.34
N LEU A 65 5.55 -20.16 -0.29
CA LEU A 65 6.18 -19.29 -1.28
C LEU A 65 7.73 -19.45 -1.22
N THR A 66 8.38 -19.20 -2.35
CA THR A 66 9.84 -19.19 -2.46
C THR A 66 10.35 -17.77 -2.63
N LEU A 67 11.69 -17.61 -2.56
CA LEU A 67 12.35 -16.32 -2.82
C LEU A 67 12.24 -15.86 -4.28
N ARG A 68 11.82 -16.74 -5.20
CA ARG A 68 11.57 -16.37 -6.60
C ARG A 68 10.54 -15.26 -6.76
N LEU A 69 9.52 -15.24 -5.88
CA LEU A 69 8.54 -14.14 -5.85
C LEU A 69 9.15 -12.81 -5.41
N MET A 70 10.12 -12.85 -4.49
CA MET A 70 10.85 -11.64 -4.09
C MET A 70 11.70 -11.09 -5.25
N GLU A 71 12.34 -11.96 -6.01
CA GLU A 71 13.09 -11.58 -7.22
C GLU A 71 12.17 -10.88 -8.24
N LEU A 72 11.00 -11.47 -8.51
CA LEU A 72 10.00 -10.86 -9.40
C LEU A 72 9.44 -9.55 -8.85
N GLY A 73 9.17 -9.50 -7.54
CA GLY A 73 8.67 -8.30 -6.86
C GLY A 73 9.68 -7.16 -6.89
N ASN A 74 10.98 -7.44 -6.71
CA ASN A 74 12.02 -6.42 -6.79
C ASN A 74 12.11 -5.77 -8.18
N ALA A 75 11.84 -6.52 -9.23
CA ALA A 75 11.81 -6.00 -10.61
C ALA A 75 10.65 -5.01 -10.83
N ALA A 76 9.59 -5.08 -10.01
CA ALA A 76 8.46 -4.15 -10.07
C ALA A 76 8.75 -2.79 -9.41
N LEU A 77 9.82 -2.69 -8.60
CA LEU A 77 10.23 -1.43 -7.97
C LEU A 77 11.05 -0.63 -8.99
N ALA A 78 10.49 0.50 -9.46
CA ALA A 78 11.16 1.39 -10.42
C ALA A 78 12.50 1.93 -9.88
N ILE A 79 12.65 2.02 -8.55
CA ILE A 79 13.86 2.47 -7.87
C ILE A 79 14.16 1.46 -6.73
N PRO A 80 14.93 0.40 -6.96
CA PRO A 80 15.26 -0.58 -5.92
C PRO A 80 15.91 0.01 -4.66
N SER A 81 16.66 1.12 -4.81
CA SER A 81 17.28 1.85 -3.71
C SER A 81 16.30 2.73 -2.92
N LEU A 82 15.10 3.00 -3.44
CA LEU A 82 14.15 3.92 -2.80
C LEU A 82 13.70 3.40 -1.43
N GLN A 83 13.39 2.12 -1.33
CA GLN A 83 13.03 1.50 -0.05
C GLN A 83 14.14 1.64 0.99
N GLN A 84 15.38 1.38 0.60
CA GLN A 84 16.56 1.51 1.49
C GLN A 84 16.79 2.98 1.87
N THR A 85 16.59 3.90 0.94
CA THR A 85 16.74 5.34 1.17
C THR A 85 15.72 5.87 2.16
N VAL A 86 14.45 5.47 2.05
CA VAL A 86 13.36 5.99 2.89
C VAL A 86 13.27 5.35 4.26
N TYR A 87 13.74 4.10 4.43
CA TYR A 87 13.55 3.35 5.66
C TYR A 87 14.10 4.03 6.92
N PRO A 88 15.29 4.65 6.94
CA PRO A 88 15.79 5.38 8.12
C PRO A 88 14.88 6.54 8.54
N PHE A 89 14.23 7.21 7.58
CA PHE A 89 13.28 8.30 7.86
C PHE A 89 11.98 7.76 8.46
N LEU A 90 11.53 6.58 8.01
CA LEU A 90 10.36 5.90 8.59
C LEU A 90 10.64 5.45 10.02
N VAL A 91 11.86 4.97 10.33
CA VAL A 91 12.26 4.65 11.69
C VAL A 91 12.17 5.89 12.57
N SER A 92 12.82 6.99 12.16
CA SER A 92 12.79 8.25 12.90
C SER A 92 11.37 8.82 13.05
N LEU A 93 10.52 8.71 12.00
CA LEU A 93 9.12 9.12 12.05
C LEU A 93 8.34 8.33 13.10
N SER A 94 8.48 7.00 13.10
CA SER A 94 7.80 6.12 14.06
C SER A 94 8.30 6.36 15.49
N ASP A 95 9.61 6.59 15.69
CA ASP A 95 10.17 6.87 17.01
C ASP A 95 9.65 8.19 17.60
N ILE A 96 9.46 9.23 16.78
CA ILE A 96 8.96 10.55 17.20
C ILE A 96 7.45 10.52 17.45
N THR A 97 6.69 9.83 16.58
CA THR A 97 5.23 9.84 16.62
C THR A 97 4.63 8.73 17.46
N GLY A 98 5.38 7.63 17.69
CA GLY A 98 4.86 6.41 18.27
C GLY A 98 3.95 5.61 17.33
N GLU A 99 3.78 6.05 16.07
CA GLU A 99 2.81 5.49 15.15
C GLU A 99 3.45 4.81 13.93
N THR A 100 2.63 4.11 13.14
CA THR A 100 3.12 3.42 11.94
C THR A 100 3.42 4.42 10.84
N GLY A 101 4.65 4.41 10.35
CA GLY A 101 5.09 5.17 9.18
C GLY A 101 5.04 4.34 7.90
N HIS A 102 4.60 4.93 6.79
CA HIS A 102 4.61 4.29 5.47
C HIS A 102 5.25 5.21 4.43
N PHE A 103 5.86 4.58 3.44
CA PHE A 103 6.16 5.24 2.17
C PHE A 103 5.43 4.50 1.05
N SER A 104 4.63 5.25 0.30
CA SER A 104 3.71 4.70 -0.68
C SER A 104 3.93 5.33 -2.04
N VAL A 105 3.66 4.57 -3.09
CA VAL A 105 3.76 5.00 -4.49
C VAL A 105 2.45 4.75 -5.23
N LEU A 106 2.27 5.44 -6.36
CA LEU A 106 1.15 5.17 -7.25
C LEU A 106 1.38 3.84 -7.98
N ASP A 107 0.41 2.95 -7.93
CA ASP A 107 0.42 1.64 -8.58
C ASP A 107 -0.89 1.42 -9.36
N GLY A 108 -0.93 1.92 -10.60
CA GLY A 108 -2.14 2.00 -11.38
C GLY A 108 -3.23 2.78 -10.64
N TYR A 109 -4.42 2.21 -10.49
CA TYR A 109 -5.54 2.83 -9.76
C TYR A 109 -5.52 2.59 -8.25
N HIS A 110 -4.34 2.31 -7.67
CA HIS A 110 -4.16 2.06 -6.25
C HIS A 110 -2.93 2.82 -5.72
N VAL A 111 -2.90 3.00 -4.42
CA VAL A 111 -1.69 3.35 -3.70
C VAL A 111 -1.03 2.06 -3.18
N GLY A 112 0.28 1.90 -3.39
CA GLY A 112 1.04 0.73 -2.96
C GLY A 112 2.07 1.07 -1.89
N ASN A 113 2.09 0.36 -0.76
CA ASN A 113 3.11 0.55 0.27
C ASN A 113 4.39 -0.19 -0.12
N ILE A 114 5.49 0.53 -0.33
CA ILE A 114 6.80 -0.05 -0.65
C ILE A 114 7.76 -0.09 0.54
N ALA A 115 7.55 0.74 1.55
CA ALA A 115 8.30 0.70 2.80
C ALA A 115 7.38 1.00 3.99
N LYS A 116 7.71 0.42 5.15
CA LYS A 116 6.94 0.54 6.38
C LYS A 116 7.82 0.43 7.61
N LYS A 117 7.52 1.20 8.64
CA LYS A 117 7.98 0.99 10.01
C LYS A 117 6.77 0.90 10.92
N GLU A 118 6.64 -0.22 11.62
CA GLU A 118 5.52 -0.44 12.54
C GLU A 118 5.64 0.40 13.80
N SER A 119 4.48 0.85 14.29
CA SER A 119 4.31 1.40 15.62
C SER A 119 4.80 0.40 16.67
N PRO A 120 5.47 0.85 17.75
CA PRO A 120 5.81 -0.01 18.87
C PRO A 120 4.59 -0.47 19.69
N HIS A 121 3.43 0.16 19.50
CA HIS A 121 2.23 -0.17 20.25
C HIS A 121 1.61 -1.50 19.77
N PRO A 122 1.09 -2.34 20.70
CA PRO A 122 0.39 -3.58 20.36
C PRO A 122 -0.84 -3.34 19.46
N PHE A 123 -1.62 -2.30 19.77
CA PHE A 123 -2.76 -1.88 18.97
C PHE A 123 -2.30 -0.86 17.92
N ARG A 124 -2.24 -1.29 16.67
CA ARG A 124 -1.75 -0.52 15.53
C ARG A 124 -2.46 -0.90 14.24
N MET A 125 -2.33 -0.05 13.22
CA MET A 125 -2.85 -0.36 11.88
C MET A 125 -2.20 -1.63 11.32
N LEU A 126 -3.03 -2.55 10.85
CA LEU A 126 -2.57 -3.74 10.15
C LEU A 126 -2.34 -3.41 8.67
N SER A 127 -1.09 -3.28 8.30
CA SER A 127 -0.64 -3.06 6.91
C SER A 127 0.64 -3.86 6.65
N TYR A 128 1.02 -4.01 5.39
CA TYR A 128 2.26 -4.72 4.99
C TYR A 128 2.86 -4.09 3.72
N ILE A 129 4.12 -4.38 3.46
CA ILE A 129 4.78 -3.98 2.21
C ILE A 129 4.11 -4.74 1.06
N GLY A 130 3.75 -4.03 -0.02
CA GLY A 130 2.94 -4.56 -1.11
C GLY A 130 1.43 -4.47 -0.88
N TRP A 131 0.97 -3.91 0.26
CA TRP A 131 -0.45 -3.59 0.42
C TRP A 131 -0.88 -2.54 -0.60
N ARG A 132 -2.05 -2.75 -1.20
CA ARG A 132 -2.66 -1.84 -2.18
C ARG A 132 -3.97 -1.31 -1.64
N GLY A 133 -4.10 0.01 -1.60
CA GLY A 133 -5.30 0.70 -1.12
C GLY A 133 -5.98 1.56 -2.19
N PRO A 134 -7.20 2.02 -1.92
CA PRO A 134 -7.93 2.91 -2.80
C PRO A 134 -7.30 4.30 -2.82
N LEU A 135 -7.30 4.96 -4.00
CA LEU A 135 -6.77 6.32 -4.12
C LEU A 135 -7.66 7.35 -3.42
N HIS A 136 -8.97 7.17 -3.43
CA HIS A 136 -9.94 8.14 -2.94
C HIS A 136 -10.17 8.10 -1.41
N ALA A 137 -9.84 7.00 -0.74
CA ALA A 137 -10.18 6.78 0.66
C ALA A 137 -8.95 6.59 1.58
N THR A 138 -7.75 6.97 1.10
CA THR A 138 -6.53 6.92 1.91
C THR A 138 -5.78 8.24 1.80
N ALA A 139 -5.15 8.70 2.88
CA ALA A 139 -4.34 9.92 2.86
C ALA A 139 -3.25 9.87 1.77
N SER A 140 -2.48 8.77 1.71
CA SER A 140 -1.44 8.58 0.69
C SER A 140 -2.02 8.49 -0.72
N GLY A 141 -3.18 7.89 -0.90
CA GLY A 141 -3.87 7.79 -2.19
C GLY A 141 -4.33 9.15 -2.70
N LYS A 142 -5.05 9.91 -1.88
CA LYS A 142 -5.47 11.28 -2.22
C LYS A 142 -4.28 12.20 -2.48
N MET A 143 -3.21 12.06 -1.69
CA MET A 143 -1.96 12.80 -1.90
C MET A 143 -1.35 12.53 -3.27
N LEU A 144 -1.17 11.26 -3.66
CA LEU A 144 -0.57 10.90 -4.95
C LEU A 144 -1.49 11.26 -6.13
N LEU A 145 -2.80 11.13 -5.94
CA LEU A 145 -3.78 11.52 -6.93
C LEU A 145 -3.72 13.03 -7.19
N SER A 146 -3.51 13.85 -6.15
CA SER A 146 -3.43 15.32 -6.28
C SER A 146 -2.26 15.80 -7.14
N TYR A 147 -1.18 15.00 -7.26
CA TYR A 147 -0.03 15.29 -8.12
C TYR A 147 -0.03 14.52 -9.44
N SER A 148 -1.10 13.79 -9.74
CA SER A 148 -1.28 13.13 -11.03
C SER A 148 -1.74 14.12 -12.11
N ASN A 149 -1.63 13.73 -13.38
CA ASN A 149 -2.16 14.53 -14.48
C ASN A 149 -3.69 14.52 -14.50
N SER A 150 -4.30 15.52 -15.18
CA SER A 150 -5.76 15.68 -15.25
C SER A 150 -6.47 14.45 -15.80
N ASP A 151 -5.94 13.86 -16.87
CA ASP A 151 -6.57 12.72 -17.54
C ASP A 151 -6.66 11.51 -16.61
N PHE A 152 -5.62 11.28 -15.79
CA PHE A 152 -5.64 10.20 -14.81
C PHE A 152 -6.60 10.52 -13.65
N ILE A 153 -6.62 11.77 -13.15
CA ILE A 153 -7.59 12.19 -12.14
C ILE A 153 -9.02 11.94 -12.65
N ASP A 154 -9.35 12.40 -13.86
CA ASP A 154 -10.64 12.20 -14.47
C ASP A 154 -10.98 10.71 -14.61
N SER A 155 -10.02 9.90 -15.04
CA SER A 155 -10.21 8.44 -15.13
C SER A 155 -10.47 7.75 -13.79
N VAL A 156 -9.99 8.31 -12.69
CA VAL A 156 -10.30 7.82 -11.33
C VAL A 156 -11.69 8.28 -10.89
N LEU A 157 -12.06 9.54 -11.18
CA LEU A 157 -13.35 10.11 -10.83
C LEU A 157 -14.51 9.47 -11.60
N ASP A 158 -14.27 9.00 -12.82
CA ASP A 158 -15.24 8.27 -13.65
C ASP A 158 -15.54 6.84 -13.14
N GLN A 159 -14.71 6.33 -12.21
CA GLN A 159 -14.96 5.02 -11.62
C GLN A 159 -15.96 5.11 -10.47
N LYS A 160 -16.63 3.98 -10.22
CA LYS A 160 -17.44 3.87 -8.99
C LYS A 160 -16.53 3.91 -7.76
N LEU A 161 -16.57 5.00 -7.02
CA LEU A 161 -15.86 5.16 -5.76
C LEU A 161 -16.56 4.30 -4.69
N HIS A 162 -15.84 3.31 -4.16
CA HIS A 162 -16.40 2.40 -3.16
C HIS A 162 -16.47 3.08 -1.79
N GLN A 163 -17.61 2.97 -1.12
CA GLN A 163 -17.79 3.46 0.23
C GLN A 163 -17.30 2.41 1.24
N TYR A 164 -16.28 2.75 2.02
CA TYR A 164 -15.73 1.89 3.09
C TYR A 164 -16.35 2.19 4.44
N THR A 165 -16.60 3.48 4.72
CA THR A 165 -17.26 3.99 5.93
C THR A 165 -18.25 5.09 5.57
N SER A 166 -18.96 5.64 6.54
CA SER A 166 -19.80 6.82 6.33
C SER A 166 -19.01 8.10 6.01
N HIS A 167 -17.70 8.12 6.28
CA HIS A 167 -16.81 9.26 6.05
C HIS A 167 -16.16 9.23 4.65
N THR A 168 -16.18 8.07 3.96
CA THR A 168 -15.56 7.94 2.64
C THR A 168 -16.14 8.93 1.64
N ILE A 169 -15.28 9.68 0.96
CA ILE A 169 -15.67 10.56 -0.14
C ILE A 169 -16.00 9.70 -1.36
N THR A 170 -17.29 9.64 -1.72
CA THR A 170 -17.78 8.87 -2.87
C THR A 170 -18.34 9.74 -3.99
N ASP A 171 -18.51 11.04 -3.74
CA ASP A 171 -18.93 12.03 -4.72
C ASP A 171 -17.72 12.53 -5.51
N PRO A 172 -17.71 12.42 -6.87
CA PRO A 172 -16.58 12.82 -7.68
C PRO A 172 -16.24 14.32 -7.57
N ASP A 173 -17.24 15.19 -7.46
CA ASP A 173 -17.00 16.64 -7.39
C ASP A 173 -16.38 17.00 -6.04
N ARG A 174 -16.83 16.39 -4.95
CA ARG A 174 -16.21 16.54 -3.63
C ARG A 174 -14.78 16.01 -3.63
N LEU A 175 -14.51 14.87 -4.27
CA LEU A 175 -13.15 14.34 -4.36
C LEU A 175 -12.25 15.25 -5.18
N ARG A 176 -12.74 15.85 -6.26
CA ARG A 176 -12.02 16.85 -7.05
C ARG A 176 -11.64 18.07 -6.20
N GLN A 177 -12.58 18.60 -5.45
CA GLN A 177 -12.32 19.72 -4.53
C GLN A 177 -11.28 19.36 -3.46
N GLU A 178 -11.38 18.15 -2.90
CA GLU A 178 -10.41 17.65 -1.92
C GLU A 178 -8.99 17.54 -2.53
N ILE A 179 -8.86 17.06 -3.77
CA ILE A 179 -7.59 16.99 -4.50
C ILE A 179 -6.98 18.38 -4.70
N GLU A 180 -7.78 19.38 -5.03
CA GLU A 180 -7.34 20.77 -5.17
C GLU A 180 -6.87 21.37 -3.82
N ASN A 181 -7.62 21.10 -2.75
CA ASN A 181 -7.24 21.51 -1.40
C ASN A 181 -5.91 20.88 -0.99
N ILE A 182 -5.73 19.57 -1.22
CA ILE A 182 -4.49 18.85 -0.93
C ILE A 182 -3.31 19.42 -1.73
N ARG A 183 -3.51 19.75 -3.01
CA ARG A 183 -2.48 20.37 -3.84
C ARG A 183 -2.01 21.72 -3.28
N SER A 184 -2.95 22.49 -2.75
CA SER A 184 -2.68 23.80 -2.17
C SER A 184 -2.02 23.71 -0.79
N SER A 185 -2.51 22.85 0.08
CA SER A 185 -2.03 22.67 1.46
C SER A 185 -0.79 21.78 1.55
N LYS A 186 -0.53 20.94 0.53
CA LYS A 186 0.56 19.95 0.45
C LYS A 186 0.49 18.85 1.53
N TYR A 187 -0.67 18.60 2.08
CA TYR A 187 -0.92 17.43 2.93
C TYR A 187 -2.32 16.86 2.68
N ALA A 188 -2.49 15.59 2.99
CA ALA A 188 -3.75 14.88 2.91
C ALA A 188 -4.06 14.19 4.23
N ILE A 189 -5.32 14.09 4.54
CA ILE A 189 -5.84 13.39 5.72
C ILE A 189 -6.80 12.29 5.27
N ASP A 190 -6.72 11.12 5.90
CA ASP A 190 -7.77 10.11 5.93
C ASP A 190 -8.30 10.09 7.36
N ASP A 191 -9.45 10.70 7.56
CA ASP A 191 -10.15 10.73 8.83
C ASP A 191 -11.31 9.76 8.80
N GLU A 192 -10.99 8.50 9.13
CA GLU A 192 -11.96 7.40 9.16
C GLU A 192 -12.56 7.07 7.77
N GLU A 193 -11.96 7.52 6.67
CA GLU A 193 -12.48 7.26 5.32
C GLU A 193 -12.26 5.80 4.88
N LEU A 194 -11.11 5.22 5.18
CA LEU A 194 -10.80 3.82 4.87
C LEU A 194 -11.37 2.87 5.93
N SER A 195 -11.29 3.24 7.19
CA SER A 195 -11.72 2.41 8.33
C SER A 195 -12.08 3.27 9.52
N GLU A 196 -13.19 2.96 10.19
CA GLU A 196 -13.57 3.61 11.44
C GLU A 196 -12.46 3.50 12.49
N GLY A 197 -12.24 4.57 13.27
CA GLY A 197 -11.20 4.68 14.28
C GLY A 197 -9.78 4.88 13.74
N LEU A 198 -9.59 4.98 12.42
CA LEU A 198 -8.31 5.24 11.77
C LEU A 198 -8.15 6.72 11.45
N LEU A 199 -6.96 7.28 11.73
CA LEU A 199 -6.54 8.61 11.28
C LEU A 199 -5.18 8.49 10.61
N CYS A 200 -5.02 9.12 9.44
CA CYS A 200 -3.76 9.13 8.71
C CYS A 200 -3.46 10.53 8.19
N PHE A 201 -2.18 10.91 8.25
CA PHE A 201 -1.64 12.12 7.64
C PHE A 201 -0.62 11.74 6.59
N SER A 202 -0.59 12.45 5.46
CA SER A 202 0.34 12.18 4.38
C SER A 202 0.84 13.47 3.74
N VAL A 203 2.12 13.47 3.37
CA VAL A 203 2.76 14.54 2.60
C VAL A 203 3.46 13.98 1.35
N PRO A 204 3.65 14.78 0.29
CA PRO A 204 4.33 14.32 -0.91
C PRO A 204 5.84 14.21 -0.67
N VAL A 205 6.50 13.29 -1.39
CA VAL A 205 7.96 13.24 -1.52
C VAL A 205 8.33 13.49 -2.96
N PHE A 206 9.12 14.52 -3.19
CA PHE A 206 9.52 14.94 -4.53
C PHE A 206 10.92 14.47 -4.91
N PHE A 207 11.09 14.20 -6.20
CA PHE A 207 12.39 14.05 -6.85
C PHE A 207 12.29 14.71 -8.23
N GLU A 208 13.21 15.63 -8.54
CA GLU A 208 13.20 16.40 -9.79
C GLU A 208 11.81 17.01 -10.11
N GLU A 209 11.23 17.69 -9.13
CA GLU A 209 9.89 18.33 -9.20
C GLU A 209 8.68 17.38 -9.38
N LYS A 210 8.91 16.08 -9.46
CA LYS A 210 7.85 15.07 -9.54
C LYS A 210 7.57 14.46 -8.17
N ALA A 211 6.31 14.32 -7.80
CA ALA A 211 5.92 13.53 -6.65
C ALA A 211 6.13 12.05 -6.96
N ILE A 212 7.20 11.46 -6.40
CA ILE A 212 7.58 10.05 -6.63
C ILE A 212 6.93 9.11 -5.63
N GLY A 213 6.38 9.64 -4.56
CA GLY A 213 5.74 8.89 -3.49
C GLY A 213 5.14 9.82 -2.46
N SER A 214 4.54 9.23 -1.45
CA SER A 214 4.02 9.91 -0.28
C SER A 214 4.58 9.29 1.01
N LEU A 215 4.90 10.15 1.97
CA LEU A 215 5.26 9.77 3.33
C LEU A 215 4.05 9.97 4.22
N SER A 216 3.69 8.96 5.01
CA SER A 216 2.51 9.05 5.88
C SER A 216 2.75 8.44 7.25
N VAL A 217 1.96 8.92 8.21
CA VAL A 217 1.79 8.34 9.54
C VAL A 217 0.34 7.94 9.72
N SER A 218 0.11 6.76 10.31
CA SER A 218 -1.25 6.24 10.53
C SER A 218 -1.35 5.49 11.85
N GLY A 219 -2.48 5.64 12.50
CA GLY A 219 -2.76 4.99 13.79
C GLY A 219 -4.20 5.18 14.24
N PRO A 220 -4.53 4.70 15.44
CA PRO A 220 -5.82 4.92 16.05
C PRO A 220 -6.09 6.42 16.24
N LYS A 221 -7.25 6.88 15.76
CA LYS A 221 -7.66 8.29 15.79
C LYS A 221 -7.50 8.92 17.18
N GLN A 222 -7.96 8.24 18.22
CA GLN A 222 -7.88 8.73 19.60
C GLN A 222 -6.44 9.03 20.05
N ARG A 223 -5.46 8.30 19.55
CA ARG A 223 -4.05 8.46 19.90
C ARG A 223 -3.41 9.59 19.11
N LEU A 224 -3.72 9.68 17.80
CA LEU A 224 -3.23 10.75 16.95
C LEU A 224 -3.81 12.11 17.31
N LEU A 225 -5.05 12.18 17.80
CA LEU A 225 -5.64 13.43 18.30
C LEU A 225 -5.00 14.00 19.59
N GLN A 226 -4.02 13.31 20.19
CA GLN A 226 -3.24 13.85 21.31
C GLN A 226 -2.23 14.93 20.86
N LYS A 227 -1.94 15.02 19.56
CA LYS A 227 -1.17 16.08 18.92
C LYS A 227 -2.03 16.82 17.89
N THR A 228 -1.62 18.01 17.56
CA THR A 228 -2.29 18.79 16.52
C THR A 228 -1.95 18.28 15.12
N THR A 229 -2.80 18.56 14.14
CA THR A 229 -2.52 18.28 12.73
C THR A 229 -1.20 18.94 12.29
N ASP A 230 -0.97 20.20 12.69
CA ASP A 230 0.22 20.95 12.31
C ASP A 230 1.51 20.29 12.81
N GLU A 231 1.51 19.75 14.03
CA GLU A 231 2.67 19.02 14.58
C GLU A 231 3.01 17.79 13.71
N PHE A 232 2.01 17.02 13.28
CA PHE A 232 2.25 15.87 12.40
C PHE A 232 2.74 16.29 11.02
N ILE A 233 2.16 17.34 10.45
CA ILE A 233 2.53 17.85 9.13
C ILE A 233 3.95 18.41 9.15
N GLU A 234 4.35 19.13 10.19
CA GLU A 234 5.72 19.61 10.35
C GLU A 234 6.73 18.46 10.42
N ILE A 235 6.48 17.44 11.24
CA ILE A 235 7.33 16.25 11.34
C ILE A 235 7.44 15.54 9.98
N LEU A 236 6.32 15.32 9.31
CA LEU A 236 6.27 14.66 8.00
C LEU A 236 7.05 15.45 6.94
N ASN A 237 6.88 16.76 6.88
CA ASN A 237 7.59 17.64 5.93
C ASN A 237 9.11 17.61 6.15
N GLN A 238 9.58 17.67 7.40
CA GLN A 238 11.00 17.56 7.72
C GLN A 238 11.59 16.23 7.22
N LYS A 239 10.85 15.10 7.38
CA LYS A 239 11.29 13.79 6.90
C LYS A 239 11.23 13.69 5.38
N SER A 240 10.18 14.23 4.75
CA SER A 240 10.04 14.29 3.29
C SER A 240 11.18 15.07 2.63
N GLU A 241 11.52 16.24 3.16
CA GLU A 241 12.66 17.02 2.69
C GLU A 241 13.99 16.26 2.85
N GLY A 242 14.17 15.56 3.98
CA GLY A 242 15.33 14.73 4.21
C GLY A 242 15.47 13.61 3.18
N ILE A 243 14.37 12.95 2.84
CA ILE A 243 14.33 11.92 1.78
C ILE A 243 14.70 12.54 0.43
N THR A 244 14.08 13.67 0.07
CA THR A 244 14.35 14.40 -1.17
C THR A 244 15.83 14.76 -1.29
N LYS A 245 16.43 15.35 -0.25
CA LYS A 245 17.86 15.70 -0.21
C LYS A 245 18.75 14.47 -0.37
N LYS A 246 18.39 13.36 0.28
CA LYS A 246 19.16 12.10 0.17
C LYS A 246 19.09 11.50 -1.23
N LEU A 247 17.94 11.59 -1.89
CA LEU A 247 17.78 11.14 -3.27
C LEU A 247 18.57 12.00 -4.26
N MET A 248 18.56 13.33 -4.08
CA MET A 248 19.25 14.27 -4.98
C MET A 248 20.77 14.24 -4.83
N TYR A 249 21.27 14.13 -3.61
CA TYR A 249 22.70 14.38 -3.33
C TYR A 249 23.43 13.13 -2.84
N GLY A 250 22.76 11.99 -2.65
CA GLY A 250 23.38 10.75 -2.18
C GLY A 250 24.05 10.90 -0.80
N ILE A 251 23.63 11.88 0.01
CA ILE A 251 24.25 12.20 1.29
C ILE A 251 24.07 10.99 2.23
N LYS A 252 25.21 10.44 2.66
CA LYS A 252 25.31 9.33 3.61
C LYS A 252 24.85 9.73 5.00
#